data_e2995c0d56cfd6bbf198e7530b3a4dc2
#
_entry.id   e2995c0d56cfd6bbf198e7530b3a4dc2
#
_cell.length_a   1.000
_cell.length_b   1.000
_cell.length_c   1.000
_cell.angle_alpha   90.00
_cell.angle_beta   90.00
_cell.angle_gamma   90.00
#
_symmetry.space_group_name_H-M   'P 1'
#
loop_
_entity.id
_entity.type
_entity.pdbx_description
1 polymer ?
#
loop_
_entity_poly.entity_id
_entity_poly.type
_entity_poly.pdbx_seq_one_letter_code
_entity_poly.pdbx_strand_id
1 'polypeptide(L)'
;MTKNLNLRKVFFLALLMFCANLFAAGNGYTPQKREFRGAWIQCVNGQFIGMSTQKMQQTLAYQLDELQKDGVNAIFFQVRAECDALYKSDIEPWSRFLTGVQGKAPQPYWDPLQWMIEQCHKRGMELHAWLNPYRAKTKFTSTLDPKHVAMKHPSRVFPYDGLFILNPGLRENREYIIKVVDDIVERYDIDGIHMDDYFYPYPVAGLQIPDDREYAANSNGISNRDDWRRYNVNVFIKECGEAIHRLKPWVKFGVSPFGIYRNKRPGVEVGSLTKGTQNYDDLYADVLLWVNNGWVDYCVPQLYWQIGHSAADYKTLIEWWNRYASARPLYIGEDVERTAKFADLDNPNCNQMPAKFALHSQLPNVNGTVLWYAKAAVDNVGNYGTMLRNKYWRYPALQPRMPFIDSKAPKKPKKVKSVWTCDGYILFWTKPNAKHWDDEVYKFVVYRFEKGEKINLDDPTKIVTITDKEYHKLPYVDGKKRYTYVVTSLDRMSNESKAVKKKLKL
;
A
#
# COMPACT_ATOMS: atom_id res chain seq x y z
N MET A 1 -53.45 24.98 23.61
CA MET A 1 -52.46 25.75 22.83
C MET A 1 -50.97 25.46 23.20
N THR A 2 -50.66 24.71 24.22
CA THR A 2 -49.28 24.49 24.75
C THR A 2 -48.54 23.27 24.16
N LYS A 3 -49.20 22.32 23.49
CA LYS A 3 -48.54 21.13 22.89
C LYS A 3 -47.85 21.43 21.53
N ASN A 4 -48.30 22.42 20.78
CA ASN A 4 -47.72 22.76 19.47
C ASN A 4 -46.43 23.60 19.56
N LEU A 5 -46.17 24.24 20.72
CA LEU A 5 -44.97 25.06 20.91
C LEU A 5 -43.70 24.20 21.16
N ASN A 6 -43.88 23.02 21.77
CA ASN A 6 -42.74 22.11 22.04
C ASN A 6 -42.29 21.34 20.79
N LEU A 7 -43.23 20.99 19.89
CA LEU A 7 -42.86 20.31 18.64
C LEU A 7 -42.09 21.23 17.69
N ARG A 8 -42.44 22.51 17.61
CA ARG A 8 -41.70 23.50 16.81
C ARG A 8 -40.32 23.77 17.35
N LYS A 9 -40.11 23.81 18.68
CA LYS A 9 -38.80 23.95 19.30
C LYS A 9 -37.91 22.74 19.08
N VAL A 10 -38.46 21.51 19.12
CA VAL A 10 -37.71 20.29 18.84
C VAL A 10 -37.36 20.19 17.35
N PHE A 11 -38.25 20.60 16.45
CA PHE A 11 -37.96 20.66 15.01
C PHE A 11 -36.91 21.74 14.68
N PHE A 12 -36.97 22.90 15.34
CA PHE A 12 -35.96 23.96 15.16
C PHE A 12 -34.61 23.58 15.72
N LEU A 13 -34.55 22.86 16.86
CA LEU A 13 -33.29 22.33 17.41
C LEU A 13 -32.72 21.21 16.55
N ALA A 14 -33.56 20.32 16.01
CA ALA A 14 -33.14 19.28 15.08
C ALA A 14 -32.62 19.85 13.75
N LEU A 15 -33.31 20.91 13.23
CA LEU A 15 -32.90 21.62 12.03
C LEU A 15 -31.58 22.40 12.25
N LEU A 16 -31.39 23.01 13.43
CA LEU A 16 -30.14 23.67 13.82
C LEU A 16 -28.99 22.67 14.03
N MET A 17 -29.24 21.47 14.58
CA MET A 17 -28.24 20.40 14.65
C MET A 17 -27.92 19.81 13.28
N PHE A 18 -28.91 19.72 12.38
CA PHE A 18 -28.71 19.28 10.99
C PHE A 18 -27.94 20.34 10.19
N CYS A 19 -28.26 21.62 10.35
CA CYS A 19 -27.50 22.75 9.77
C CYS A 19 -26.11 22.88 10.38
N ALA A 20 -25.92 22.67 11.68
CA ALA A 20 -24.60 22.69 12.32
C ALA A 20 -23.69 21.56 11.81
N ASN A 21 -24.25 20.38 11.49
CA ASN A 21 -23.52 19.30 10.83
C ASN A 21 -23.22 19.61 9.35
N LEU A 22 -24.04 20.42 8.67
CA LEU A 22 -23.77 20.90 7.31
C LEU A 22 -22.73 22.04 7.26
N PHE A 23 -22.61 22.85 8.32
CA PHE A 23 -21.56 23.89 8.43
C PHE A 23 -20.23 23.39 9.01
N ALA A 24 -20.19 22.19 9.64
CA ALA A 24 -18.97 21.47 10.01
C ALA A 24 -18.33 20.73 8.83
N ALA A 25 -18.98 20.70 7.66
CA ALA A 25 -18.45 20.16 6.40
C ALA A 25 -17.46 21.13 5.72
N GLY A 26 -16.50 21.63 6.47
CA GLY A 26 -15.29 22.23 5.91
C GLY A 26 -14.51 21.14 5.15
N ASN A 27 -14.70 21.08 3.85
CA ASN A 27 -13.91 20.31 2.86
C ASN A 27 -14.06 18.78 2.81
N GLY A 28 -15.17 18.18 3.23
CA GLY A 28 -15.55 16.80 2.86
C GLY A 28 -14.64 15.65 3.35
N TYR A 29 -13.47 15.89 3.94
CA TYR A 29 -12.57 14.88 4.46
C TYR A 29 -12.74 14.64 5.96
N THR A 30 -12.87 13.38 6.37
CA THR A 30 -12.93 12.97 7.78
C THR A 30 -11.75 12.05 8.08
N PRO A 31 -10.88 12.40 9.08
CA PRO A 31 -9.78 11.54 9.47
C PRO A 31 -10.27 10.15 9.92
N GLN A 32 -9.63 9.10 9.43
CA GLN A 32 -9.97 7.73 9.73
C GLN A 32 -9.01 7.16 10.78
N LYS A 33 -9.54 6.39 11.75
CA LYS A 33 -8.71 5.64 12.71
C LYS A 33 -7.83 4.61 12.02
N ARG A 34 -8.35 4.01 10.92
CA ARG A 34 -7.68 2.99 10.13
C ARG A 34 -7.63 3.44 8.68
N GLU A 35 -6.41 3.58 8.17
CA GLU A 35 -6.17 4.00 6.80
C GLU A 35 -4.78 3.53 6.36
N PHE A 36 -4.72 2.82 5.23
CA PHE A 36 -3.45 2.50 4.59
C PHE A 36 -2.92 3.76 3.90
N ARG A 37 -1.71 4.18 4.26
CA ARG A 37 -1.05 5.38 3.76
C ARG A 37 0.29 4.98 3.17
N GLY A 38 0.27 4.55 1.92
CA GLY A 38 1.43 3.99 1.24
C GLY A 38 2.16 4.99 0.36
N ALA A 39 3.41 4.64 0.00
CA ALA A 39 4.16 5.30 -1.05
C ALA A 39 5.05 4.32 -1.79
N TRP A 40 5.15 4.45 -3.13
CA TRP A 40 6.06 3.65 -3.95
C TRP A 40 7.44 4.32 -4.04
N ILE A 41 8.49 3.54 -3.72
CA ILE A 41 9.89 3.88 -3.99
C ILE A 41 10.38 2.93 -5.08
N GLN A 42 10.41 3.43 -6.32
CA GLN A 42 10.84 2.67 -7.49
C GLN A 42 12.35 2.76 -7.71
N CYS A 43 12.92 1.71 -8.30
CA CYS A 43 14.31 1.72 -8.77
C CYS A 43 14.41 1.82 -10.31
N VAL A 44 13.38 1.36 -11.02
CA VAL A 44 13.39 1.22 -12.50
C VAL A 44 13.59 2.53 -13.26
N ASN A 45 13.31 3.68 -12.65
CA ASN A 45 13.60 5.00 -13.21
C ASN A 45 15.08 5.41 -13.13
N GLY A 46 15.93 4.57 -12.52
CA GLY A 46 17.37 4.81 -12.42
C GLY A 46 17.78 5.80 -11.33
N GLN A 47 16.88 6.18 -10.41
CA GLN A 47 17.17 7.20 -9.40
C GLN A 47 18.36 6.90 -8.49
N PHE A 48 18.78 5.64 -8.38
CA PHE A 48 19.90 5.22 -7.54
C PHE A 48 21.18 4.95 -8.32
N ILE A 49 21.13 4.89 -9.66
CA ILE A 49 22.29 4.61 -10.50
C ILE A 49 23.37 5.67 -10.28
N GLY A 50 24.61 5.21 -10.04
CA GLY A 50 25.75 6.08 -9.80
C GLY A 50 25.88 6.62 -8.37
N MET A 51 24.94 6.30 -7.47
CA MET A 51 25.09 6.64 -6.07
C MET A 51 26.07 5.67 -5.36
N SER A 52 26.90 6.22 -4.47
CA SER A 52 27.61 5.38 -3.50
C SER A 52 26.62 4.76 -2.51
N THR A 53 27.01 3.66 -1.87
CA THR A 53 26.20 3.03 -0.79
C THR A 53 25.76 4.06 0.24
N GLN A 54 26.68 4.87 0.76
CA GLN A 54 26.37 5.90 1.75
C GLN A 54 25.35 6.94 1.23
N LYS A 55 25.52 7.42 0.00
CA LYS A 55 24.60 8.40 -0.60
C LYS A 55 23.22 7.83 -0.79
N MET A 56 23.12 6.58 -1.24
CA MET A 56 21.82 5.90 -1.39
C MET A 56 21.13 5.73 -0.04
N GLN A 57 21.83 5.25 0.99
CA GLN A 57 21.29 5.13 2.36
C GLN A 57 20.81 6.47 2.92
N GLN A 58 21.61 7.54 2.75
CA GLN A 58 21.20 8.90 3.17
C GLN A 58 19.97 9.39 2.42
N THR A 59 19.89 9.15 1.11
CA THR A 59 18.75 9.54 0.27
C THR A 59 17.48 8.80 0.70
N LEU A 60 17.57 7.49 0.88
CA LEU A 60 16.44 6.67 1.35
C LEU A 60 16.00 7.04 2.77
N ALA A 61 16.95 7.24 3.70
CA ALA A 61 16.63 7.68 5.07
C ALA A 61 15.91 9.02 5.06
N TYR A 62 16.38 10.00 4.28
CA TYR A 62 15.72 11.30 4.12
C TYR A 62 14.30 11.16 3.57
N GLN A 63 14.11 10.34 2.51
CA GLN A 63 12.76 10.10 1.97
C GLN A 63 11.85 9.49 3.02
N LEU A 64 12.31 8.49 3.78
CA LEU A 64 11.52 7.87 4.84
C LEU A 64 11.19 8.84 5.98
N ASP A 65 12.11 9.73 6.36
CA ASP A 65 11.88 10.74 7.39
C ASP A 65 10.82 11.75 6.97
N GLU A 66 10.85 12.24 5.72
CA GLU A 66 9.83 13.15 5.21
C GLU A 66 8.47 12.46 5.06
N LEU A 67 8.44 11.24 4.50
CA LEU A 67 7.21 10.46 4.38
C LEU A 67 6.59 10.14 5.75
N GLN A 68 7.40 9.87 6.78
CA GLN A 68 6.91 9.69 8.15
C GLN A 68 6.25 10.97 8.69
N LYS A 69 6.88 12.13 8.46
CA LYS A 69 6.30 13.44 8.84
C LYS A 69 4.98 13.71 8.11
N ASP A 70 4.85 13.23 6.87
CA ASP A 70 3.63 13.36 6.07
C ASP A 70 2.54 12.36 6.47
N GLY A 71 2.82 11.44 7.40
CA GLY A 71 1.86 10.48 7.93
C GLY A 71 1.78 9.15 7.16
N VAL A 72 2.74 8.87 6.26
CA VAL A 72 2.88 7.57 5.58
C VAL A 72 3.15 6.47 6.60
N ASN A 73 2.50 5.30 6.43
CA ASN A 73 2.62 4.15 7.32
C ASN A 73 2.97 2.84 6.61
N ALA A 74 3.21 2.89 5.29
CA ALA A 74 3.67 1.74 4.50
C ALA A 74 4.52 2.18 3.29
N ILE A 75 5.52 1.39 2.94
CA ILE A 75 6.38 1.61 1.77
C ILE A 75 6.33 0.40 0.86
N PHE A 76 6.10 0.64 -0.44
CA PHE A 76 6.33 -0.33 -1.51
C PHE A 76 7.70 -0.07 -2.11
N PHE A 77 8.69 -0.89 -1.76
CA PHE A 77 10.06 -0.75 -2.25
C PHE A 77 10.31 -1.71 -3.39
N GLN A 78 10.63 -1.19 -4.59
CA GLN A 78 10.90 -2.02 -5.76
C GLN A 78 12.23 -2.74 -5.63
N VAL A 79 12.16 -4.05 -5.43
CA VAL A 79 13.34 -4.90 -5.19
C VAL A 79 13.69 -5.80 -6.37
N ARG A 80 12.77 -5.93 -7.36
CA ARG A 80 12.93 -6.76 -8.54
C ARG A 80 12.29 -6.08 -9.75
N ALA A 81 13.11 -5.49 -10.63
CA ALA A 81 12.63 -4.72 -11.78
C ALA A 81 12.77 -5.44 -13.11
N GLU A 82 13.83 -6.23 -13.32
CA GLU A 82 14.21 -6.89 -14.59
C GLU A 82 14.73 -8.31 -14.35
N CYS A 83 14.04 -9.15 -13.59
CA CYS A 83 14.52 -10.46 -13.14
C CYS A 83 15.93 -10.35 -12.52
N ASP A 84 16.12 -9.33 -11.72
CA ASP A 84 17.33 -8.98 -11.00
C ASP A 84 16.97 -8.44 -9.60
N ALA A 85 17.93 -8.38 -8.67
CA ALA A 85 17.65 -8.17 -7.27
C ALA A 85 18.33 -6.93 -6.69
N LEU A 86 17.57 -6.12 -5.90
CA LEU A 86 18.09 -5.10 -4.98
C LEU A 86 18.29 -5.69 -3.56
N TYR A 87 18.65 -6.95 -3.47
CA TYR A 87 18.97 -7.69 -2.25
C TYR A 87 19.90 -8.84 -2.59
N LYS A 88 20.54 -9.43 -1.59
CA LYS A 88 21.37 -10.61 -1.84
C LYS A 88 20.48 -11.77 -2.30
N SER A 89 20.63 -12.21 -3.54
CA SER A 89 19.92 -13.36 -4.11
C SER A 89 20.91 -14.38 -4.64
N ASP A 90 20.62 -15.67 -4.40
CA ASP A 90 21.33 -16.79 -5.02
C ASP A 90 20.65 -17.26 -6.31
N ILE A 91 19.46 -16.69 -6.62
CA ILE A 91 18.62 -17.04 -7.79
C ILE A 91 18.84 -16.06 -8.94
N GLU A 92 18.81 -14.75 -8.64
CA GLU A 92 18.90 -13.68 -9.62
C GLU A 92 20.15 -12.81 -9.42
N PRO A 93 20.69 -12.20 -10.49
CA PRO A 93 21.86 -11.31 -10.36
C PRO A 93 21.49 -10.00 -9.65
N TRP A 94 22.48 -9.32 -9.10
CA TRP A 94 22.32 -7.95 -8.61
C TRP A 94 21.78 -7.03 -9.70
N SER A 95 20.85 -6.17 -9.34
CA SER A 95 20.24 -5.24 -10.29
C SER A 95 21.21 -4.15 -10.74
N ARG A 96 21.16 -3.82 -12.04
CA ARG A 96 21.87 -2.65 -12.58
C ARG A 96 21.37 -1.34 -12.01
N PHE A 97 20.13 -1.30 -11.53
CA PHE A 97 19.54 -0.10 -10.90
C PHE A 97 20.19 0.24 -9.56
N LEU A 98 20.96 -0.68 -8.99
CA LEU A 98 21.71 -0.45 -7.77
C LEU A 98 23.12 0.11 -8.06
N THR A 99 23.83 -0.49 -9.02
CA THR A 99 25.26 -0.19 -9.24
C THR A 99 25.57 0.34 -10.64
N GLY A 100 24.59 0.39 -11.52
CA GLY A 100 24.76 0.69 -12.96
C GLY A 100 25.12 -0.53 -13.81
N VAL A 101 25.56 -1.64 -13.19
CA VAL A 101 25.96 -2.87 -13.89
C VAL A 101 25.26 -4.07 -13.26
N GLN A 102 24.49 -4.82 -14.07
CA GLN A 102 23.82 -6.03 -13.60
C GLN A 102 24.86 -7.11 -13.18
N GLY A 103 24.59 -7.83 -12.11
CA GLY A 103 25.49 -8.83 -11.53
C GLY A 103 26.57 -8.27 -10.58
N LYS A 104 26.79 -6.96 -10.57
CA LYS A 104 27.78 -6.31 -9.70
C LYS A 104 27.16 -5.99 -8.33
N ALA A 105 27.73 -6.60 -7.27
CA ALA A 105 27.35 -6.28 -5.90
C ALA A 105 27.74 -4.83 -5.51
N PRO A 106 26.99 -4.18 -4.60
CA PRO A 106 27.33 -2.84 -4.12
C PRO A 106 28.62 -2.86 -3.29
N GLN A 107 29.36 -1.73 -3.37
CA GLN A 107 30.61 -1.52 -2.60
C GLN A 107 30.58 -0.14 -1.93
N PRO A 108 30.74 -0.06 -0.58
CA PRO A 108 30.79 -1.16 0.37
C PRO A 108 29.54 -2.05 0.31
N TYR A 109 29.72 -3.35 0.63
CA TYR A 109 28.61 -4.31 0.59
C TYR A 109 27.53 -3.95 1.61
N TRP A 110 26.28 -4.06 1.19
CA TRP A 110 25.07 -3.97 2.01
C TRP A 110 23.91 -4.68 1.32
N ASP A 111 22.88 -5.00 2.07
CA ASP A 111 21.64 -5.55 1.55
C ASP A 111 20.55 -4.46 1.60
N PRO A 112 20.15 -3.87 0.44
CA PRO A 112 19.16 -2.80 0.41
C PRO A 112 17.81 -3.19 1.00
N LEU A 113 17.33 -4.41 0.74
CA LEU A 113 16.02 -4.86 1.27
C LEU A 113 16.05 -4.99 2.78
N GLN A 114 17.06 -5.68 3.33
CA GLN A 114 17.23 -5.82 4.79
C GLN A 114 17.31 -4.45 5.48
N TRP A 115 18.10 -3.56 4.93
CA TRP A 115 18.28 -2.21 5.47
C TRP A 115 16.94 -1.41 5.42
N MET A 116 16.21 -1.48 4.31
CA MET A 116 14.92 -0.79 4.15
C MET A 116 13.87 -1.31 5.13
N ILE A 117 13.80 -2.62 5.38
CA ILE A 117 12.93 -3.22 6.40
C ILE A 117 13.22 -2.59 7.76
N GLU A 118 14.49 -2.59 8.18
CA GLU A 118 14.89 -2.03 9.48
C GLU A 118 14.56 -0.53 9.58
N GLN A 119 14.79 0.24 8.51
CA GLN A 119 14.49 1.67 8.50
C GLN A 119 12.99 1.97 8.52
N CYS A 120 12.18 1.17 7.81
CA CYS A 120 10.72 1.28 7.83
C CYS A 120 10.16 0.93 9.22
N HIS A 121 10.55 -0.22 9.78
CA HIS A 121 10.08 -0.68 11.07
C HIS A 121 10.44 0.30 12.20
N LYS A 122 11.66 0.86 12.22
CA LYS A 122 12.07 1.93 13.17
C LYS A 122 11.16 3.15 13.13
N ARG A 123 10.53 3.43 11.98
CA ARG A 123 9.61 4.57 11.77
C ARG A 123 8.13 4.18 11.94
N GLY A 124 7.85 2.93 12.31
CA GLY A 124 6.49 2.41 12.46
C GLY A 124 5.78 2.10 11.14
N MET A 125 6.52 2.12 10.01
CA MET A 125 6.00 1.80 8.67
C MET A 125 6.08 0.30 8.38
N GLU A 126 5.15 -0.22 7.58
CA GLU A 126 5.29 -1.53 6.93
C GLU A 126 6.20 -1.41 5.70
N LEU A 127 6.89 -2.51 5.36
CA LEU A 127 7.61 -2.64 4.10
C LEU A 127 7.04 -3.78 3.28
N HIS A 128 6.56 -3.44 2.08
CA HIS A 128 6.13 -4.38 1.07
C HIS A 128 7.19 -4.46 -0.02
N ALA A 129 7.73 -5.66 -0.25
CA ALA A 129 8.67 -5.89 -1.33
C ALA A 129 7.93 -5.89 -2.67
N TRP A 130 8.24 -4.92 -3.52
CA TRP A 130 7.60 -4.79 -4.82
C TRP A 130 8.42 -5.45 -5.91
N LEU A 131 7.78 -6.39 -6.61
CA LEU A 131 8.35 -7.14 -7.72
C LEU A 131 7.56 -6.86 -9.00
N ASN A 132 8.28 -6.67 -10.12
CA ASN A 132 7.69 -6.89 -11.43
C ASN A 132 7.81 -8.39 -11.77
N PRO A 133 6.70 -9.12 -11.98
CA PRO A 133 6.79 -10.58 -12.11
C PRO A 133 7.44 -11.05 -13.41
N TYR A 134 7.10 -10.45 -14.57
CA TYR A 134 7.43 -11.03 -15.87
C TYR A 134 8.44 -10.23 -16.72
N ARG A 135 8.69 -8.96 -16.39
CA ARG A 135 9.65 -8.17 -17.14
C ARG A 135 11.08 -8.62 -16.88
N ALA A 136 11.72 -9.20 -17.90
CA ALA A 136 13.11 -9.65 -17.82
C ALA A 136 14.11 -8.60 -18.30
N LYS A 137 13.67 -7.62 -19.13
CA LYS A 137 14.53 -6.55 -19.63
C LYS A 137 13.70 -5.35 -20.07
N THR A 138 14.12 -4.13 -19.72
CA THR A 138 13.56 -2.89 -20.30
C THR A 138 14.24 -2.53 -21.62
N LYS A 139 13.68 -1.56 -22.36
CA LYS A 139 14.27 -1.02 -23.60
C LYS A 139 15.66 -0.41 -23.38
N PHE A 140 15.94 0.07 -22.17
CA PHE A 140 17.18 0.79 -21.83
C PHE A 140 18.32 -0.13 -21.33
N THR A 141 18.06 -1.42 -21.14
CA THR A 141 19.06 -2.38 -20.71
C THR A 141 19.78 -2.92 -21.93
N SER A 142 21.08 -2.59 -22.08
CA SER A 142 21.89 -2.99 -23.22
C SER A 142 22.45 -4.39 -23.06
N THR A 143 22.87 -4.76 -21.85
CA THR A 143 23.53 -6.04 -21.53
C THR A 143 22.88 -6.70 -20.33
N LEU A 144 22.82 -8.03 -20.35
CA LEU A 144 22.36 -8.86 -19.24
C LEU A 144 23.52 -9.68 -18.68
N ASP A 145 23.50 -9.89 -17.37
CA ASP A 145 24.49 -10.76 -16.69
C ASP A 145 24.32 -12.21 -17.19
N PRO A 146 25.42 -12.99 -17.39
CA PRO A 146 25.33 -14.40 -17.79
C PRO A 146 24.47 -15.28 -16.87
N LYS A 147 24.32 -14.90 -15.61
CA LYS A 147 23.44 -15.61 -14.64
C LYS A 147 21.97 -15.25 -14.79
N HIS A 148 21.64 -14.20 -15.55
CA HIS A 148 20.26 -13.77 -15.75
C HIS A 148 19.41 -14.86 -16.44
N VAL A 149 18.14 -15.00 -16.05
CA VAL A 149 17.24 -16.05 -16.56
C VAL A 149 17.11 -16.03 -18.09
N ALA A 150 17.05 -14.86 -18.72
CA ALA A 150 16.97 -14.75 -20.19
C ALA A 150 18.26 -15.20 -20.89
N MET A 151 19.41 -15.15 -20.21
CA MET A 151 20.67 -15.65 -20.74
C MET A 151 20.83 -17.16 -20.53
N LYS A 152 20.42 -17.67 -19.37
CA LYS A 152 20.47 -19.11 -19.07
C LYS A 152 19.39 -19.89 -19.82
N HIS A 153 18.24 -19.31 -20.03
CA HIS A 153 17.05 -19.96 -20.59
C HIS A 153 16.36 -19.03 -21.61
N PRO A 154 17.00 -18.76 -22.76
CA PRO A 154 16.47 -17.82 -23.77
C PRO A 154 15.09 -18.24 -24.34
N SER A 155 14.77 -19.53 -24.32
CA SER A 155 13.45 -20.03 -24.72
C SER A 155 12.30 -19.68 -23.75
N ARG A 156 12.60 -19.19 -22.55
CA ARG A 156 11.60 -18.78 -21.55
C ARG A 156 11.10 -17.34 -21.71
N VAL A 157 11.78 -16.55 -22.53
CA VAL A 157 11.44 -15.15 -22.78
C VAL A 157 11.05 -14.94 -24.23
N PHE A 158 10.21 -13.95 -24.46
CA PHE A 158 9.96 -13.43 -25.81
C PHE A 158 10.28 -11.93 -25.87
N PRO A 159 10.78 -11.45 -27.05
CA PRO A 159 10.94 -10.02 -27.28
C PRO A 159 9.60 -9.37 -27.60
N TYR A 160 9.37 -8.17 -27.06
CA TYR A 160 8.18 -7.37 -27.37
C TYR A 160 8.50 -5.89 -27.24
N ASP A 161 8.47 -5.14 -28.32
CA ASP A 161 8.73 -3.69 -28.35
C ASP A 161 10.01 -3.28 -27.59
N GLY A 162 11.11 -4.02 -27.81
CA GLY A 162 12.39 -3.77 -27.13
C GLY A 162 12.49 -4.27 -25.69
N LEU A 163 11.43 -4.83 -25.14
CA LEU A 163 11.41 -5.54 -23.86
C LEU A 163 11.78 -7.01 -24.05
N PHE A 164 12.23 -7.67 -22.97
CA PHE A 164 12.13 -9.12 -22.83
C PHE A 164 11.14 -9.45 -21.74
N ILE A 165 10.20 -10.33 -22.03
CA ILE A 165 9.14 -10.76 -21.12
C ILE A 165 9.28 -12.25 -20.86
N LEU A 166 9.33 -12.67 -19.60
CA LEU A 166 9.12 -14.07 -19.24
C LEU A 166 7.73 -14.49 -19.72
N ASN A 167 7.65 -15.54 -20.54
CA ASN A 167 6.38 -15.97 -21.11
C ASN A 167 5.44 -16.49 -20.00
N PRO A 168 4.29 -15.82 -19.72
CA PRO A 168 3.37 -16.28 -18.67
C PRO A 168 2.69 -17.61 -18.98
N GLY A 169 2.68 -18.03 -20.25
CA GLY A 169 2.16 -19.33 -20.69
C GLY A 169 3.04 -20.51 -20.33
N LEU A 170 4.26 -20.28 -19.81
CA LEU A 170 5.18 -21.34 -19.41
C LEU A 170 5.10 -21.60 -17.90
N ARG A 171 4.79 -22.82 -17.52
CA ARG A 171 4.75 -23.29 -16.13
C ARG A 171 6.08 -23.06 -15.41
N GLU A 172 7.21 -23.31 -16.07
CA GLU A 172 8.54 -23.14 -15.52
C GLU A 172 8.85 -21.68 -15.14
N ASN A 173 8.26 -20.70 -15.83
CA ASN A 173 8.40 -19.30 -15.47
C ASN A 173 7.58 -18.96 -14.23
N ARG A 174 6.37 -19.51 -14.11
CA ARG A 174 5.54 -19.37 -12.92
C ARG A 174 6.26 -19.94 -11.69
N GLU A 175 6.75 -21.17 -11.77
CA GLU A 175 7.50 -21.84 -10.71
C GLU A 175 8.78 -21.06 -10.34
N TYR A 176 9.47 -20.51 -11.35
CA TYR A 176 10.66 -19.68 -11.14
C TYR A 176 10.35 -18.39 -10.36
N ILE A 177 9.29 -17.69 -10.72
CA ILE A 177 8.90 -16.45 -10.03
C ILE A 177 8.44 -16.75 -8.60
N ILE A 178 7.67 -17.81 -8.38
CA ILE A 178 7.25 -18.26 -7.05
C ILE A 178 8.49 -18.60 -6.19
N LYS A 179 9.48 -19.29 -6.75
CA LYS A 179 10.75 -19.56 -6.05
C LYS A 179 11.47 -18.28 -5.60
N VAL A 180 11.45 -17.22 -6.42
CA VAL A 180 12.02 -15.91 -6.04
C VAL A 180 11.21 -15.28 -4.91
N VAL A 181 9.88 -15.38 -4.96
CA VAL A 181 9.00 -14.88 -3.88
C VAL A 181 9.23 -15.67 -2.59
N ASP A 182 9.31 -17.01 -2.67
CA ASP A 182 9.59 -17.87 -1.52
C ASP A 182 10.91 -17.48 -0.84
N ASP A 183 11.99 -17.27 -1.61
CA ASP A 183 13.30 -16.84 -1.11
C ASP A 183 13.23 -15.50 -0.33
N ILE A 184 12.46 -14.53 -0.84
CA ILE A 184 12.25 -13.26 -0.14
C ILE A 184 11.44 -13.47 1.14
N VAL A 185 10.33 -14.18 1.07
CA VAL A 185 9.43 -14.39 2.21
C VAL A 185 10.15 -15.17 3.33
N GLU A 186 10.89 -16.21 3.00
CA GLU A 186 11.62 -17.01 4.00
C GLU A 186 12.66 -16.18 4.75
N ARG A 187 13.49 -15.42 4.02
CA ARG A 187 14.69 -14.78 4.57
C ARG A 187 14.48 -13.41 5.20
N TYR A 188 13.47 -12.65 4.75
CA TYR A 188 13.27 -11.27 5.17
C TYR A 188 12.01 -11.09 6.03
N ASP A 189 12.06 -10.18 6.98
CA ASP A 189 10.90 -9.79 7.82
C ASP A 189 10.06 -8.70 7.13
N ILE A 190 9.63 -8.97 5.89
CA ILE A 190 8.74 -8.11 5.13
C ILE A 190 7.30 -8.19 5.66
N ASP A 191 6.53 -7.13 5.47
CA ASP A 191 5.10 -7.08 5.83
C ASP A 191 4.21 -7.50 4.66
N GLY A 192 4.74 -7.46 3.42
CA GLY A 192 4.00 -7.89 2.23
C GLY A 192 4.86 -8.10 1.00
N ILE A 193 4.29 -8.83 0.05
CA ILE A 193 4.71 -8.92 -1.35
C ILE A 193 3.73 -8.09 -2.17
N HIS A 194 4.26 -7.29 -3.09
CA HIS A 194 3.47 -6.43 -3.97
C HIS A 194 3.89 -6.60 -5.42
N MET A 195 2.92 -6.74 -6.33
CA MET A 195 3.15 -6.79 -7.77
C MET A 195 2.44 -5.64 -8.47
N ASP A 196 3.06 -5.10 -9.52
CA ASP A 196 2.47 -4.09 -10.39
C ASP A 196 1.55 -4.72 -11.47
N ASP A 197 1.26 -3.99 -12.54
CA ASP A 197 0.30 -4.36 -13.58
C ASP A 197 0.94 -5.03 -14.81
N TYR A 198 2.24 -5.29 -14.80
CA TYR A 198 2.95 -5.85 -15.97
C TYR A 198 2.94 -7.39 -15.98
N PHE A 199 1.75 -7.99 -16.08
CA PHE A 199 1.61 -9.44 -16.26
C PHE A 199 1.89 -9.85 -17.72
N TYR A 200 1.14 -9.30 -18.67
CA TYR A 200 1.50 -9.22 -20.06
C TYR A 200 1.94 -7.80 -20.43
N PRO A 201 2.71 -7.61 -21.53
CA PRO A 201 3.14 -6.26 -21.92
C PRO A 201 1.95 -5.42 -22.38
N TYR A 202 2.06 -4.09 -22.22
CA TYR A 202 1.09 -3.17 -22.80
C TYR A 202 0.97 -3.35 -24.30
N PRO A 203 -0.24 -3.31 -24.87
CA PRO A 203 -0.43 -3.48 -26.30
C PRO A 203 0.24 -2.37 -27.08
N VAL A 204 0.97 -2.73 -28.14
CA VAL A 204 1.57 -1.83 -29.10
C VAL A 204 0.92 -2.07 -30.45
N ALA A 205 0.46 -1.01 -31.12
CA ALA A 205 -0.20 -1.12 -32.42
C ALA A 205 0.68 -1.86 -33.43
N GLY A 206 0.10 -2.87 -34.08
CA GLY A 206 0.79 -3.71 -35.07
C GLY A 206 1.68 -4.81 -34.51
N LEU A 207 1.87 -4.92 -33.19
CA LEU A 207 2.60 -6.02 -32.56
C LEU A 207 1.66 -7.06 -32.00
N GLN A 208 2.01 -8.32 -32.21
CA GLN A 208 1.34 -9.48 -31.59
C GLN A 208 2.26 -10.08 -30.52
N ILE A 209 1.66 -10.60 -29.46
CA ILE A 209 2.39 -11.36 -28.44
C ILE A 209 2.76 -12.70 -29.07
N PRO A 210 4.07 -13.09 -29.14
CA PRO A 210 4.53 -14.28 -29.85
C PRO A 210 4.45 -15.52 -28.95
N ASP A 211 3.24 -15.92 -28.57
CA ASP A 211 2.94 -17.06 -27.68
C ASP A 211 2.17 -18.20 -28.39
N ASP A 212 2.20 -18.23 -29.75
CA ASP A 212 1.48 -19.24 -30.58
C ASP A 212 1.90 -20.65 -30.25
N ARG A 213 3.21 -20.87 -30.11
CA ARG A 213 3.79 -22.18 -29.83
C ARG A 213 3.34 -22.72 -28.47
N GLU A 214 3.38 -21.89 -27.46
CA GLU A 214 3.02 -22.24 -26.09
C GLU A 214 1.53 -22.50 -25.97
N TYR A 215 0.70 -21.69 -26.63
CA TYR A 215 -0.73 -21.89 -26.69
C TYR A 215 -1.07 -23.23 -27.39
N ALA A 216 -0.44 -23.51 -28.54
CA ALA A 216 -0.65 -24.78 -29.26
C ALA A 216 -0.21 -26.01 -28.42
N ALA A 217 0.88 -25.87 -27.65
CA ALA A 217 1.40 -26.97 -26.83
C ALA A 217 0.62 -27.19 -25.52
N ASN A 218 0.09 -26.12 -24.91
CA ASN A 218 -0.46 -26.15 -23.54
C ASN A 218 -1.75 -25.32 -23.41
N SER A 219 -2.68 -25.44 -24.33
CA SER A 219 -3.97 -24.71 -24.28
C SER A 219 -4.85 -25.11 -23.09
N ASN A 220 -4.56 -26.21 -22.41
CA ASN A 220 -5.36 -26.76 -21.30
C ASN A 220 -6.86 -26.96 -21.69
N GLY A 221 -7.17 -27.17 -22.96
CA GLY A 221 -8.53 -27.27 -23.48
C GLY A 221 -9.25 -25.92 -23.63
N ILE A 222 -8.57 -24.80 -23.42
CA ILE A 222 -9.13 -23.46 -23.59
C ILE A 222 -8.97 -23.04 -25.05
N SER A 223 -10.10 -22.89 -25.76
CA SER A 223 -10.13 -22.61 -27.22
C SER A 223 -9.87 -21.12 -27.53
N ASN A 224 -10.18 -20.22 -26.63
CA ASN A 224 -9.92 -18.78 -26.77
C ASN A 224 -8.54 -18.43 -26.20
N ARG A 225 -7.66 -17.82 -27.02
CA ARG A 225 -6.30 -17.47 -26.61
C ARG A 225 -6.26 -16.43 -25.49
N ASP A 226 -7.14 -15.45 -25.51
CA ASP A 226 -7.17 -14.42 -24.47
C ASP A 226 -7.63 -14.97 -23.13
N ASP A 227 -8.56 -15.94 -23.14
CA ASP A 227 -8.94 -16.68 -21.93
C ASP A 227 -7.78 -17.56 -21.42
N TRP A 228 -7.00 -18.18 -22.31
CA TRP A 228 -5.82 -18.93 -21.94
C TRP A 228 -4.72 -18.04 -21.32
N ARG A 229 -4.50 -16.83 -21.85
CA ARG A 229 -3.58 -15.86 -21.25
C ARG A 229 -4.03 -15.48 -19.86
N ARG A 230 -5.32 -15.13 -19.67
CA ARG A 230 -5.91 -14.86 -18.34
C ARG A 230 -5.77 -16.05 -17.40
N TYR A 231 -6.05 -17.26 -17.88
CA TYR A 231 -5.89 -18.49 -17.10
C TYR A 231 -4.46 -18.63 -16.55
N ASN A 232 -3.44 -18.41 -17.36
CA ASN A 232 -2.04 -18.53 -16.92
C ASN A 232 -1.69 -17.49 -15.84
N VAL A 233 -2.14 -16.26 -15.98
CA VAL A 233 -1.94 -15.21 -14.95
C VAL A 233 -2.75 -15.54 -13.69
N ASN A 234 -3.98 -16.00 -13.82
CA ASN A 234 -4.84 -16.40 -12.71
C ASN A 234 -4.23 -17.52 -11.87
N VAL A 235 -3.70 -18.54 -12.52
CA VAL A 235 -3.01 -19.66 -11.84
C VAL A 235 -1.78 -19.16 -11.11
N PHE A 236 -0.99 -18.28 -11.74
CA PHE A 236 0.19 -17.69 -11.10
C PHE A 236 -0.18 -16.91 -9.83
N ILE A 237 -1.17 -16.02 -9.88
CA ILE A 237 -1.59 -15.22 -8.72
C ILE A 237 -2.08 -16.12 -7.58
N LYS A 238 -2.89 -17.12 -7.92
CA LYS A 238 -3.38 -18.09 -6.93
C LYS A 238 -2.25 -18.85 -6.25
N GLU A 239 -1.38 -19.49 -7.02
CA GLU A 239 -0.26 -20.31 -6.51
C GLU A 239 0.74 -19.44 -5.71
N CYS A 240 0.97 -18.18 -6.13
CA CYS A 240 1.83 -17.24 -5.45
C CYS A 240 1.27 -16.86 -4.06
N GLY A 241 -0.02 -16.53 -3.97
CA GLY A 241 -0.67 -16.24 -2.68
C GLY A 241 -0.64 -17.44 -1.73
N GLU A 242 -0.94 -18.65 -2.25
CA GLU A 242 -0.85 -19.90 -1.47
C GLU A 242 0.57 -20.18 -0.96
N ALA A 243 1.61 -19.90 -1.78
CA ALA A 243 3.00 -20.07 -1.41
C ALA A 243 3.42 -19.10 -0.29
N ILE A 244 3.08 -17.82 -0.41
CA ILE A 244 3.36 -16.80 0.60
C ILE A 244 2.74 -17.17 1.94
N HIS A 245 1.45 -17.47 1.97
CA HIS A 245 0.75 -17.77 3.23
C HIS A 245 1.16 -19.10 3.85
N ARG A 246 1.62 -20.07 3.06
CA ARG A 246 2.19 -21.33 3.59
C ARG A 246 3.49 -21.07 4.35
N LEU A 247 4.34 -20.15 3.89
CA LEU A 247 5.62 -19.82 4.52
C LEU A 247 5.43 -18.90 5.73
N LYS A 248 4.73 -17.77 5.53
CA LYS A 248 4.45 -16.79 6.58
C LYS A 248 3.02 -16.27 6.43
N PRO A 249 2.05 -16.82 7.18
CA PRO A 249 0.64 -16.47 7.06
C PRO A 249 0.32 -14.97 7.21
N TRP A 250 1.18 -14.24 7.90
CA TRP A 250 1.02 -12.80 8.13
C TRP A 250 1.59 -11.90 7.04
N VAL A 251 2.34 -12.44 6.08
CA VAL A 251 2.86 -11.65 4.95
C VAL A 251 1.75 -11.45 3.94
N LYS A 252 1.39 -10.20 3.72
CA LYS A 252 0.29 -9.79 2.83
C LYS A 252 0.70 -9.93 1.37
N PHE A 253 -0.20 -10.34 0.51
CA PHE A 253 0.00 -10.35 -0.93
C PHE A 253 -0.95 -9.38 -1.62
N GLY A 254 -0.44 -8.42 -2.37
CA GLY A 254 -1.27 -7.45 -3.07
C GLY A 254 -0.79 -7.11 -4.46
N VAL A 255 -1.70 -6.52 -5.23
CA VAL A 255 -1.45 -6.11 -6.62
C VAL A 255 -1.87 -4.67 -6.84
N SER A 256 -1.11 -3.95 -7.70
CA SER A 256 -1.52 -2.64 -8.21
C SER A 256 -1.81 -2.72 -9.71
N PRO A 257 -3.05 -3.10 -10.07
CA PRO A 257 -3.45 -3.21 -11.46
C PRO A 257 -3.59 -1.84 -12.12
N PHE A 258 -3.59 -1.83 -13.46
CA PHE A 258 -3.96 -0.63 -14.22
C PHE A 258 -5.32 -0.09 -13.76
N GLY A 259 -5.52 1.23 -13.83
CA GLY A 259 -6.71 1.87 -13.24
C GLY A 259 -8.05 1.50 -13.88
N ILE A 260 -8.07 1.02 -15.12
CA ILE A 260 -9.28 0.54 -15.81
C ILE A 260 -9.31 -0.98 -15.78
N TYR A 261 -10.30 -1.58 -15.10
CA TYR A 261 -10.49 -3.03 -15.18
C TYR A 261 -10.97 -3.46 -16.56
N ARG A 262 -12.09 -2.90 -17.02
CA ARG A 262 -12.69 -3.14 -18.32
C ARG A 262 -13.55 -1.96 -18.76
N ASN A 263 -13.49 -1.58 -20.04
CA ASN A 263 -14.32 -0.52 -20.59
C ASN A 263 -15.77 -1.01 -20.79
N LYS A 264 -16.76 -0.18 -20.45
CA LYS A 264 -18.18 -0.47 -20.70
C LYS A 264 -18.49 -0.45 -22.20
N ARG A 265 -19.07 -1.53 -22.68
CA ARG A 265 -19.52 -1.69 -24.08
C ARG A 265 -20.64 -2.74 -24.15
N PRO A 266 -21.40 -2.85 -25.26
CA PRO A 266 -22.37 -3.93 -25.42
C PRO A 266 -21.73 -5.32 -25.18
N GLY A 267 -22.39 -6.17 -24.40
CA GLY A 267 -21.89 -7.49 -24.01
C GLY A 267 -20.90 -7.49 -22.85
N VAL A 268 -20.52 -6.33 -22.30
CA VAL A 268 -19.70 -6.19 -21.08
C VAL A 268 -20.58 -5.69 -19.95
N GLU A 269 -20.96 -6.58 -19.03
CA GLU A 269 -21.82 -6.21 -17.89
C GLU A 269 -21.05 -5.42 -16.85
N VAL A 270 -19.85 -5.88 -16.49
CA VAL A 270 -18.99 -5.28 -15.47
C VAL A 270 -17.87 -4.49 -16.15
N GLY A 271 -18.08 -3.21 -16.38
CA GLY A 271 -17.13 -2.28 -16.98
C GLY A 271 -17.38 -0.85 -16.51
N SER A 272 -16.36 -0.01 -16.53
CA SER A 272 -16.43 1.43 -16.25
C SER A 272 -16.71 2.24 -17.52
N LEU A 273 -17.31 3.42 -17.38
CA LEU A 273 -17.54 4.37 -18.48
C LEU A 273 -16.20 5.05 -18.86
N THR A 274 -15.31 4.27 -19.43
CA THR A 274 -13.94 4.67 -19.77
C THR A 274 -13.56 4.22 -21.17
N LYS A 275 -12.41 4.73 -21.66
CA LYS A 275 -11.78 4.35 -22.92
C LYS A 275 -10.26 4.28 -22.71
N GLY A 276 -9.62 3.26 -23.22
CA GLY A 276 -8.17 3.08 -23.12
C GLY A 276 -7.80 1.66 -22.74
N THR A 277 -6.51 1.47 -22.45
CA THR A 277 -5.96 0.19 -22.00
C THR A 277 -6.68 -0.31 -20.74
N GLN A 278 -6.93 -1.59 -20.64
CA GLN A 278 -7.72 -2.22 -19.59
C GLN A 278 -7.07 -3.53 -19.12
N ASN A 279 -7.29 -3.90 -17.87
CA ASN A 279 -6.69 -5.09 -17.29
C ASN A 279 -7.16 -6.37 -17.98
N TYR A 280 -8.47 -6.54 -18.12
CA TYR A 280 -9.08 -7.81 -18.50
C TYR A 280 -8.79 -8.19 -19.96
N ASP A 281 -9.04 -7.27 -20.90
CA ASP A 281 -8.94 -7.57 -22.33
C ASP A 281 -7.54 -7.31 -22.91
N ASP A 282 -6.75 -6.36 -22.35
CA ASP A 282 -5.48 -5.93 -22.92
C ASP A 282 -4.26 -6.48 -22.16
N LEU A 283 -4.35 -6.59 -20.83
CA LEU A 283 -3.26 -7.07 -19.98
C LEU A 283 -3.51 -8.48 -19.44
N TYR A 284 -4.63 -9.08 -19.81
CA TYR A 284 -5.04 -10.45 -19.44
C TYR A 284 -5.05 -10.69 -17.91
N ALA A 285 -5.39 -9.65 -17.15
CA ALA A 285 -5.42 -9.64 -15.70
C ALA A 285 -6.86 -9.57 -15.18
N ASP A 286 -7.38 -10.69 -14.69
CA ASP A 286 -8.72 -10.78 -14.11
C ASP A 286 -8.71 -10.45 -12.60
N VAL A 287 -8.44 -9.18 -12.30
CA VAL A 287 -8.25 -8.68 -10.94
C VAL A 287 -9.48 -8.91 -10.05
N LEU A 288 -10.70 -8.80 -10.61
CA LEU A 288 -11.91 -9.05 -9.82
C LEU A 288 -12.02 -10.52 -9.41
N LEU A 289 -11.60 -11.45 -10.27
CA LEU A 289 -11.52 -12.86 -9.91
C LEU A 289 -10.57 -13.07 -8.71
N TRP A 290 -9.40 -12.42 -8.74
CA TRP A 290 -8.40 -12.57 -7.68
C TRP A 290 -8.89 -12.02 -6.33
N VAL A 291 -9.49 -10.83 -6.35
CA VAL A 291 -10.06 -10.17 -5.17
C VAL A 291 -11.22 -10.97 -4.60
N ASN A 292 -12.16 -11.43 -5.45
CA ASN A 292 -13.37 -12.14 -5.01
C ASN A 292 -13.08 -13.56 -4.48
N ASN A 293 -12.05 -14.23 -5.02
CA ASN A 293 -11.63 -15.54 -4.52
C ASN A 293 -10.59 -15.46 -3.38
N GLY A 294 -10.15 -14.25 -3.02
CA GLY A 294 -9.17 -14.09 -1.95
C GLY A 294 -7.78 -14.59 -2.28
N TRP A 295 -7.40 -14.56 -3.57
CA TRP A 295 -6.05 -14.93 -4.00
C TRP A 295 -5.04 -13.81 -3.74
N VAL A 296 -5.54 -12.59 -3.53
CA VAL A 296 -4.78 -11.43 -3.06
C VAL A 296 -5.41 -10.88 -1.78
N ASP A 297 -4.62 -10.26 -0.92
CA ASP A 297 -5.07 -9.69 0.36
C ASP A 297 -5.49 -8.23 0.24
N TYR A 298 -4.99 -7.50 -0.77
CA TYR A 298 -5.39 -6.13 -1.07
C TYR A 298 -5.20 -5.80 -2.55
N CYS A 299 -5.90 -4.77 -3.00
CA CYS A 299 -5.83 -4.27 -4.36
C CYS A 299 -5.56 -2.76 -4.36
N VAL A 300 -4.66 -2.31 -5.26
CA VAL A 300 -4.25 -0.90 -5.38
C VAL A 300 -4.37 -0.43 -6.83
N PRO A 301 -5.59 -0.24 -7.39
CA PRO A 301 -5.73 0.24 -8.77
C PRO A 301 -5.06 1.60 -8.95
N GLN A 302 -4.31 1.76 -10.04
CA GLN A 302 -3.53 2.95 -10.38
C GLN A 302 -4.43 4.02 -11.03
N LEU A 303 -5.10 4.86 -10.22
CA LEU A 303 -6.00 5.90 -10.71
C LEU A 303 -5.22 7.20 -11.01
N TYR A 304 -4.30 7.14 -11.97
CA TYR A 304 -3.34 8.21 -12.26
C TYR A 304 -3.89 9.32 -13.15
N TRP A 305 -5.19 9.57 -13.14
CA TRP A 305 -5.84 10.63 -13.92
C TRP A 305 -6.44 11.71 -13.01
N GLN A 306 -6.75 12.84 -13.61
CA GLN A 306 -7.50 13.91 -12.95
C GLN A 306 -9.00 13.61 -12.94
N ILE A 307 -9.73 14.21 -12.00
CA ILE A 307 -11.18 14.34 -12.07
C ILE A 307 -11.52 15.16 -13.33
N GLY A 308 -12.48 14.68 -14.12
CA GLY A 308 -12.87 15.27 -15.39
C GLY A 308 -12.03 14.83 -16.60
N HIS A 309 -11.19 13.80 -16.46
CA HIS A 309 -10.45 13.24 -17.61
C HIS A 309 -11.41 12.54 -18.59
N SER A 310 -11.38 12.94 -19.86
CA SER A 310 -12.37 12.53 -20.87
C SER A 310 -12.43 11.02 -21.16
N ALA A 311 -11.32 10.29 -20.98
CA ALA A 311 -11.23 8.87 -21.28
C ALA A 311 -11.18 7.99 -20.01
N ALA A 312 -10.71 8.52 -18.88
CA ALA A 312 -10.49 7.76 -17.65
C ALA A 312 -10.68 8.69 -16.44
N ASP A 313 -11.91 9.18 -16.26
CA ASP A 313 -12.24 10.09 -15.16
C ASP A 313 -12.01 9.42 -13.81
N TYR A 314 -11.24 10.09 -12.95
CA TYR A 314 -10.89 9.60 -11.63
C TYR A 314 -12.11 9.26 -10.76
N LYS A 315 -13.12 10.16 -10.75
CA LYS A 315 -14.34 9.94 -9.96
C LYS A 315 -15.11 8.70 -10.43
N THR A 316 -15.28 8.57 -11.74
CA THR A 316 -15.90 7.37 -12.35
C THR A 316 -15.16 6.09 -11.95
N LEU A 317 -13.83 6.11 -11.97
CA LEU A 317 -13.02 4.94 -11.65
C LEU A 317 -13.04 4.58 -10.17
N ILE A 318 -12.87 5.55 -9.26
CA ILE A 318 -12.86 5.25 -7.82
C ILE A 318 -14.23 4.73 -7.34
N GLU A 319 -15.32 5.29 -7.84
CA GLU A 319 -16.68 4.81 -7.56
C GLU A 319 -16.90 3.39 -8.08
N TRP A 320 -16.37 3.10 -9.28
CA TRP A 320 -16.42 1.76 -9.87
C TRP A 320 -15.64 0.74 -9.03
N TRP A 321 -14.38 1.02 -8.69
CA TRP A 321 -13.55 0.14 -7.85
C TRP A 321 -14.15 -0.05 -6.46
N ASN A 322 -14.66 1.01 -5.82
CA ASN A 322 -15.36 0.94 -4.55
C ASN A 322 -16.56 -0.04 -4.60
N ARG A 323 -17.25 -0.09 -5.73
CA ARG A 323 -18.41 -0.97 -5.91
C ARG A 323 -18.03 -2.43 -6.14
N TYR A 324 -17.02 -2.70 -6.96
CA TYR A 324 -16.76 -4.04 -7.48
C TYR A 324 -15.59 -4.77 -6.83
N ALA A 325 -14.68 -4.09 -6.14
CA ALA A 325 -13.49 -4.68 -5.51
C ALA A 325 -13.57 -4.71 -3.97
N SER A 326 -14.76 -4.80 -3.39
CA SER A 326 -14.99 -4.67 -1.94
C SER A 326 -14.71 -5.94 -1.12
N ALA A 327 -14.41 -7.09 -1.76
CA ALA A 327 -14.15 -8.34 -1.06
C ALA A 327 -12.79 -8.37 -0.33
N ARG A 328 -11.87 -7.45 -0.67
CA ARG A 328 -10.57 -7.23 -0.05
C ARG A 328 -10.33 -5.74 0.17
N PRO A 329 -9.44 -5.35 1.10
CA PRO A 329 -9.02 -3.96 1.26
C PRO A 329 -8.64 -3.32 -0.09
N LEU A 330 -9.27 -2.18 -0.38
CA LEU A 330 -9.04 -1.38 -1.58
C LEU A 330 -8.26 -0.12 -1.20
N TYR A 331 -7.07 0.04 -1.75
CA TYR A 331 -6.27 1.26 -1.65
C TYR A 331 -6.21 1.93 -3.01
N ILE A 332 -6.18 3.24 -3.07
CA ILE A 332 -6.17 3.96 -4.35
C ILE A 332 -4.75 4.43 -4.66
N GLY A 333 -4.22 3.99 -5.81
CA GLY A 333 -2.98 4.51 -6.37
C GLY A 333 -3.21 5.93 -6.88
N GLU A 334 -2.47 6.90 -6.32
CA GLU A 334 -2.65 8.33 -6.55
C GLU A 334 -1.40 8.94 -7.17
N ASP A 335 -1.52 9.57 -8.35
CA ASP A 335 -0.44 10.32 -8.98
C ASP A 335 -0.32 11.71 -8.36
N VAL A 336 0.73 11.92 -7.58
CA VAL A 336 1.01 13.18 -6.86
C VAL A 336 1.19 14.36 -7.82
N GLU A 337 1.99 14.16 -8.88
CA GLU A 337 2.30 15.24 -9.84
C GLU A 337 1.07 15.65 -10.64
N ARG A 338 0.28 14.69 -11.12
CA ARG A 338 -0.97 15.00 -11.83
C ARG A 338 -1.99 15.65 -10.93
N THR A 339 -2.16 15.16 -9.71
CA THR A 339 -3.08 15.77 -8.74
C THR A 339 -2.70 17.20 -8.42
N ALA A 340 -1.41 17.47 -8.27
CA ALA A 340 -0.90 18.82 -8.04
C ALA A 340 -1.03 19.75 -9.25
N LYS A 341 -0.94 19.19 -10.48
CA LYS A 341 -0.94 19.93 -11.73
C LYS A 341 -2.31 20.45 -12.14
N PHE A 342 -3.36 19.65 -11.94
CA PHE A 342 -4.69 19.98 -12.41
C PHE A 342 -5.49 20.76 -11.36
N ALA A 343 -6.13 21.85 -11.80
CA ALA A 343 -7.03 22.62 -10.95
C ALA A 343 -8.28 21.81 -10.59
N ASP A 344 -8.80 22.07 -9.39
CA ASP A 344 -10.09 21.57 -8.96
C ASP A 344 -11.22 22.15 -9.81
N LEU A 345 -12.22 21.34 -10.18
CA LEU A 345 -13.29 21.78 -11.08
C LEU A 345 -14.22 22.80 -10.43
N ASP A 346 -14.41 22.69 -9.11
CA ASP A 346 -15.30 23.58 -8.35
C ASP A 346 -14.56 24.78 -7.74
N ASN A 347 -13.21 24.68 -7.62
CA ASN A 347 -12.37 25.75 -7.09
C ASN A 347 -11.03 25.85 -7.84
N PRO A 348 -10.97 26.62 -8.94
CA PRO A 348 -9.77 26.72 -9.77
C PRO A 348 -8.51 27.27 -9.07
N ASN A 349 -8.65 27.86 -7.87
CA ASN A 349 -7.51 28.33 -7.07
C ASN A 349 -6.83 27.20 -6.28
N CYS A 350 -7.39 26.00 -6.28
CA CYS A 350 -6.87 24.81 -5.63
C CYS A 350 -6.52 23.74 -6.68
N ASN A 351 -5.58 22.83 -6.33
CA ASN A 351 -5.41 21.60 -7.08
C ASN A 351 -6.50 20.57 -6.69
N GLN A 352 -6.50 19.40 -7.33
CA GLN A 352 -7.54 18.38 -7.12
C GLN A 352 -7.39 17.53 -5.84
N MET A 353 -6.36 17.74 -5.04
CA MET A 353 -6.15 16.97 -3.81
C MET A 353 -7.33 17.03 -2.84
N PRO A 354 -7.94 18.22 -2.54
CA PRO A 354 -9.12 18.29 -1.68
C PRO A 354 -10.29 17.44 -2.15
N ALA A 355 -10.63 17.52 -3.44
CA ALA A 355 -11.74 16.75 -4.02
C ALA A 355 -11.49 15.24 -3.99
N LYS A 356 -10.28 14.80 -4.31
CA LYS A 356 -9.91 13.38 -4.29
C LYS A 356 -9.95 12.81 -2.86
N PHE A 357 -9.37 13.50 -1.87
CA PHE A 357 -9.41 13.06 -0.46
C PHE A 357 -10.85 13.08 0.11
N ALA A 358 -11.69 13.99 -0.34
CA ALA A 358 -13.12 13.97 -0.01
C ALA A 358 -13.80 12.71 -0.52
N LEU A 359 -13.54 12.32 -1.78
CA LEU A 359 -14.06 11.05 -2.35
C LEU A 359 -13.59 9.83 -1.54
N HIS A 360 -12.30 9.76 -1.15
CA HIS A 360 -11.79 8.64 -0.35
C HIS A 360 -12.56 8.46 0.96
N SER A 361 -12.86 9.54 1.68
CA SER A 361 -13.56 9.46 2.96
C SER A 361 -15.07 9.22 2.83
N GLN A 362 -15.66 9.43 1.66
CA GLN A 362 -17.07 9.19 1.39
C GLN A 362 -17.37 7.75 0.90
N LEU A 363 -16.36 7.07 0.36
CA LEU A 363 -16.50 5.75 -0.23
C LEU A 363 -16.12 4.65 0.77
N PRO A 364 -17.07 3.84 1.26
CA PRO A 364 -16.90 2.98 2.43
C PRO A 364 -15.90 1.83 2.23
N ASN A 365 -15.62 1.42 0.98
CA ASN A 365 -14.69 0.33 0.69
C ASN A 365 -13.30 0.84 0.32
N VAL A 366 -13.07 2.16 0.25
CA VAL A 366 -11.75 2.76 0.07
C VAL A 366 -11.06 2.82 1.43
N ASN A 367 -10.05 1.98 1.62
CA ASN A 367 -9.37 1.79 2.91
C ASN A 367 -8.02 2.50 2.98
N GLY A 368 -7.64 3.26 1.95
CA GLY A 368 -6.38 4.00 1.94
C GLY A 368 -5.93 4.49 0.58
N THR A 369 -4.75 5.10 0.59
CA THR A 369 -4.13 5.74 -0.58
C THR A 369 -2.67 5.33 -0.67
N VAL A 370 -2.17 5.13 -1.88
CA VAL A 370 -0.76 4.87 -2.15
C VAL A 370 -0.24 5.91 -3.16
N LEU A 371 0.80 6.62 -2.77
CA LEU A 371 1.33 7.75 -3.52
C LEU A 371 2.29 7.29 -4.63
N TRP A 372 1.96 7.60 -5.85
CA TRP A 372 2.86 7.50 -6.99
C TRP A 372 3.45 8.90 -7.25
N TYR A 373 4.69 9.12 -7.01
CA TYR A 373 5.65 8.28 -6.32
C TYR A 373 6.24 9.02 -5.11
N ALA A 374 6.93 8.29 -4.23
CA ALA A 374 7.44 8.81 -2.95
C ALA A 374 8.20 10.14 -3.10
N LYS A 375 9.14 10.23 -4.08
CA LYS A 375 9.96 11.43 -4.27
C LYS A 375 9.12 12.66 -4.61
N ALA A 376 8.01 12.55 -5.36
CA ALA A 376 7.15 13.69 -5.66
C ALA A 376 6.47 14.27 -4.40
N ALA A 377 6.08 13.40 -3.46
CA ALA A 377 5.55 13.84 -2.16
C ALA A 377 6.64 14.46 -1.29
N VAL A 378 7.83 13.83 -1.23
CA VAL A 378 9.02 14.33 -0.49
C VAL A 378 9.49 15.67 -1.01
N ASP A 379 9.50 15.88 -2.32
CA ASP A 379 9.81 17.16 -2.96
C ASP A 379 8.69 18.20 -2.78
N ASN A 380 7.60 17.81 -2.12
CA ASN A 380 6.45 18.66 -1.82
C ASN A 380 5.82 19.31 -3.07
N VAL A 381 5.72 18.57 -4.18
CA VAL A 381 5.16 19.06 -5.44
C VAL A 381 3.73 19.58 -5.20
N GLY A 382 3.46 20.82 -5.58
CA GLY A 382 2.15 21.47 -5.39
C GLY A 382 1.69 21.52 -3.92
N ASN A 383 2.61 21.58 -2.97
CA ASN A 383 2.37 21.53 -1.52
C ASN A 383 1.75 20.20 -1.02
N TYR A 384 1.92 19.12 -1.77
CA TYR A 384 1.25 17.85 -1.50
C TYR A 384 1.62 17.28 -0.11
N GLY A 385 2.93 17.14 0.20
CA GLY A 385 3.41 16.67 1.50
C GLY A 385 2.96 17.57 2.65
N THR A 386 3.03 18.91 2.46
CA THR A 386 2.53 19.89 3.44
C THR A 386 1.03 19.70 3.74
N MET A 387 0.22 19.43 2.71
CA MET A 387 -1.22 19.20 2.87
C MET A 387 -1.51 17.86 3.57
N LEU A 388 -0.75 16.80 3.27
CA LEU A 388 -0.84 15.53 4.01
C LEU A 388 -0.56 15.75 5.49
N ARG A 389 0.60 16.32 5.83
CA ARG A 389 1.09 16.54 7.19
C ARG A 389 0.14 17.40 8.03
N ASN A 390 -0.36 18.50 7.48
CA ASN A 390 -1.10 19.50 8.23
C ASN A 390 -2.63 19.27 8.22
N LYS A 391 -3.15 18.49 7.29
CA LYS A 391 -4.59 18.33 7.10
C LYS A 391 -5.03 16.88 7.03
N TYR A 392 -4.69 16.16 5.94
CA TYR A 392 -5.29 14.85 5.66
C TYR A 392 -4.75 13.74 6.55
N TRP A 393 -3.43 13.65 6.72
CA TRP A 393 -2.76 12.62 7.51
C TRP A 393 -2.13 13.15 8.81
N ARG A 394 -2.64 14.27 9.27
CA ARG A 394 -2.18 14.95 10.49
C ARG A 394 -2.17 14.05 11.73
N TYR A 395 -3.14 13.17 11.85
CA TYR A 395 -3.26 12.23 12.96
C TYR A 395 -2.76 10.86 12.55
N PRO A 396 -2.06 10.12 13.45
CA PRO A 396 -1.65 8.75 13.15
C PRO A 396 -2.85 7.87 12.85
N ALA A 397 -2.68 6.92 11.95
CA ALA A 397 -3.71 5.93 11.61
C ALA A 397 -3.14 4.51 11.72
N LEU A 398 -3.97 3.60 12.24
CA LEU A 398 -3.69 2.18 12.22
C LEU A 398 -3.86 1.64 10.80
N GLN A 399 -3.17 0.55 10.48
CA GLN A 399 -3.44 -0.20 9.26
C GLN A 399 -4.88 -0.76 9.27
N PRO A 400 -5.51 -0.91 8.11
CA PRO A 400 -6.75 -1.68 7.98
C PRO A 400 -6.58 -3.10 8.51
N ARG A 401 -7.63 -3.63 9.13
CA ARG A 401 -7.64 -5.03 9.57
C ARG A 401 -7.78 -5.98 8.39
N MET A 402 -7.22 -7.16 8.54
CA MET A 402 -7.37 -8.27 7.58
C MET A 402 -7.97 -9.50 8.28
N PRO A 403 -9.27 -9.46 8.63
CA PRO A 403 -9.90 -10.50 9.46
C PRO A 403 -9.98 -11.86 8.77
N PHE A 404 -9.77 -11.92 7.47
CA PHE A 404 -9.69 -13.16 6.69
C PHE A 404 -8.34 -13.87 6.83
N ILE A 405 -7.27 -13.16 7.30
CA ILE A 405 -5.99 -13.75 7.68
C ILE A 405 -6.00 -14.07 9.17
N ASP A 406 -6.32 -13.08 10.00
CA ASP A 406 -6.50 -13.23 11.44
C ASP A 406 -7.49 -12.20 11.98
N SER A 407 -8.44 -12.66 12.79
CA SER A 407 -9.47 -11.81 13.43
C SER A 407 -9.34 -11.72 14.95
N LYS A 408 -8.37 -12.46 15.53
CA LYS A 408 -8.19 -12.59 16.98
C LYS A 408 -7.33 -11.45 17.50
N ALA A 409 -7.89 -10.68 18.45
CA ALA A 409 -7.13 -9.60 19.08
C ALA A 409 -6.05 -10.15 20.03
N PRO A 410 -4.84 -9.55 20.03
CA PRO A 410 -3.76 -9.96 20.92
C PRO A 410 -4.09 -9.65 22.41
N LYS A 411 -3.28 -10.15 23.33
CA LYS A 411 -3.41 -9.83 24.75
C LYS A 411 -3.10 -8.36 25.02
N LYS A 412 -3.86 -7.74 25.96
CA LYS A 412 -3.62 -6.35 26.37
C LYS A 412 -2.24 -6.18 27.02
N PRO A 413 -1.64 -4.96 26.98
CA PRO A 413 -0.39 -4.65 27.66
C PRO A 413 -0.46 -4.95 29.16
N LYS A 414 0.66 -5.36 29.73
CA LYS A 414 0.78 -5.63 31.17
C LYS A 414 1.51 -4.48 31.88
N LYS A 415 1.32 -4.35 33.20
CA LYS A 415 2.08 -3.45 34.08
C LYS A 415 2.17 -1.99 33.59
N VAL A 416 1.07 -1.44 33.04
CA VAL A 416 1.06 -0.03 32.60
C VAL A 416 1.26 0.90 33.80
N LYS A 417 2.44 1.53 33.89
CA LYS A 417 2.87 2.40 34.98
C LYS A 417 3.57 3.64 34.43
N SER A 418 3.79 4.63 35.29
CA SER A 418 4.58 5.82 34.96
C SER A 418 5.69 6.01 35.97
N VAL A 419 6.84 6.51 35.54
CA VAL A 419 8.03 6.70 36.35
C VAL A 419 8.85 7.87 35.81
N TRP A 420 9.58 8.55 36.71
CA TRP A 420 10.61 9.49 36.35
C TRP A 420 11.91 8.75 36.07
N THR A 421 12.58 9.12 34.98
CA THR A 421 13.88 8.63 34.57
C THR A 421 14.82 9.80 34.30
N CYS A 422 16.11 9.53 34.02
CA CYS A 422 17.05 10.54 33.54
C CYS A 422 16.60 11.25 32.26
N ASP A 423 15.82 10.55 31.40
CA ASP A 423 15.28 11.09 30.16
C ASP A 423 13.93 11.80 30.31
N GLY A 424 13.40 11.93 31.54
CA GLY A 424 12.12 12.55 31.85
C GLY A 424 11.04 11.60 32.34
N TYR A 425 9.79 12.08 32.32
CA TYR A 425 8.65 11.33 32.78
C TYR A 425 8.15 10.40 31.67
N ILE A 426 8.08 9.08 31.93
CA ILE A 426 7.67 8.09 30.96
C ILE A 426 6.46 7.27 31.42
N LEU A 427 5.61 6.91 30.48
CA LEU A 427 4.60 5.85 30.60
C LEU A 427 5.21 4.58 30.01
N PHE A 428 5.24 3.49 30.77
CA PHE A 428 5.79 2.24 30.30
C PHE A 428 4.83 1.06 30.57
N TRP A 429 5.02 0.00 29.82
CA TRP A 429 4.25 -1.23 29.91
C TRP A 429 5.13 -2.44 29.56
N THR A 430 4.58 -3.64 29.69
CA THR A 430 5.28 -4.86 29.32
C THR A 430 4.50 -5.59 28.23
N LYS A 431 5.21 -6.02 27.19
CA LYS A 431 4.69 -6.89 26.13
C LYS A 431 4.21 -8.21 26.75
N PRO A 432 2.99 -8.68 26.47
CA PRO A 432 2.54 -10.00 26.92
C PRO A 432 3.21 -11.10 26.09
N ASN A 433 3.47 -12.25 26.72
CA ASN A 433 4.01 -13.41 26.02
C ASN A 433 2.96 -13.97 25.04
N ALA A 434 3.39 -14.25 23.83
CA ALA A 434 2.65 -14.97 22.80
C ALA A 434 3.01 -16.47 22.81
N LYS A 435 2.10 -17.31 22.33
CA LYS A 435 2.35 -18.74 22.08
C LYS A 435 2.45 -19.04 20.59
N HIS A 436 1.74 -18.25 19.78
CA HIS A 436 1.67 -18.37 18.32
C HIS A 436 1.81 -17.00 17.70
N TRP A 437 2.05 -16.93 16.40
CA TRP A 437 2.21 -15.68 15.66
C TRP A 437 0.96 -14.78 15.73
N ASP A 438 -0.25 -15.35 15.72
CA ASP A 438 -1.56 -14.67 15.81
C ASP A 438 -1.85 -14.06 17.20
N ASP A 439 -1.12 -14.50 18.24
CA ASP A 439 -1.15 -13.93 19.60
C ASP A 439 -0.03 -12.88 19.81
N GLU A 440 0.91 -12.75 18.88
CA GLU A 440 2.08 -11.91 19.05
C GLU A 440 1.73 -10.43 18.96
N VAL A 441 2.15 -9.66 19.96
CA VAL A 441 2.05 -8.19 19.90
C VAL A 441 3.15 -7.65 19.01
N TYR A 442 2.76 -6.97 17.94
CA TYR A 442 3.66 -6.32 16.99
C TYR A 442 3.91 -4.87 17.35
N LYS A 443 2.86 -4.11 17.69
CA LYS A 443 2.91 -2.71 18.08
C LYS A 443 1.98 -2.39 19.24
N PHE A 444 2.09 -1.18 19.78
CA PHE A 444 1.19 -0.61 20.77
C PHE A 444 0.61 0.69 20.26
N VAL A 445 -0.61 1.02 20.70
CA VAL A 445 -1.23 2.32 20.47
C VAL A 445 -1.40 3.03 21.80
N VAL A 446 -0.94 4.27 21.85
CA VAL A 446 -1.10 5.15 23.01
C VAL A 446 -2.11 6.24 22.67
N TYR A 447 -3.16 6.33 23.46
CA TYR A 447 -4.20 7.37 23.36
C TYR A 447 -4.11 8.32 24.56
N ARG A 448 -4.56 9.56 24.38
CA ARG A 448 -4.68 10.56 25.44
C ARG A 448 -6.06 11.21 25.42
N PHE A 449 -6.68 11.26 26.60
CA PHE A 449 -7.98 11.88 26.83
C PHE A 449 -7.84 12.92 27.94
N GLU A 450 -8.57 14.02 27.83
CA GLU A 450 -8.68 15.03 28.87
C GLU A 450 -9.41 14.50 30.12
N LYS A 451 -9.26 15.18 31.26
CA LYS A 451 -9.99 14.83 32.49
C LYS A 451 -11.51 14.90 32.25
N GLY A 452 -12.21 13.78 32.49
CA GLY A 452 -13.67 13.70 32.36
C GLY A 452 -14.17 13.44 30.94
N GLU A 453 -13.27 13.40 29.96
CA GLU A 453 -13.62 13.08 28.59
C GLU A 453 -14.03 11.60 28.47
N LYS A 454 -15.09 11.32 27.68
CA LYS A 454 -15.50 9.95 27.37
C LYS A 454 -14.43 9.26 26.50
N ILE A 455 -13.98 8.09 26.95
CA ILE A 455 -12.98 7.34 26.20
C ILE A 455 -13.65 6.75 24.96
N ASN A 456 -13.24 7.25 23.79
CA ASN A 456 -13.60 6.73 22.48
C ASN A 456 -12.30 6.40 21.73
N LEU A 457 -12.00 5.10 21.56
CA LEU A 457 -10.81 4.65 20.85
C LEU A 457 -10.96 4.73 19.33
N ASP A 458 -12.15 5.00 18.82
CA ASP A 458 -12.37 5.17 17.38
C ASP A 458 -12.09 6.60 16.89
N ASP A 459 -11.83 7.52 17.80
CA ASP A 459 -11.42 8.88 17.49
C ASP A 459 -9.90 8.94 17.18
N PRO A 460 -9.48 9.12 15.90
CA PRO A 460 -8.06 9.18 15.53
C PRO A 460 -7.31 10.34 16.16
N THR A 461 -8.02 11.42 16.54
CA THR A 461 -7.42 12.62 17.15
C THR A 461 -6.85 12.34 18.55
N LYS A 462 -7.21 11.21 19.14
CA LYS A 462 -6.75 10.76 20.47
C LYS A 462 -5.49 9.90 20.41
N ILE A 463 -5.11 9.42 19.23
CA ILE A 463 -3.89 8.64 19.05
C ILE A 463 -2.69 9.58 19.20
N VAL A 464 -1.86 9.29 20.21
CA VAL A 464 -0.62 10.04 20.46
C VAL A 464 0.53 9.42 19.67
N THR A 465 0.61 8.08 19.67
CA THR A 465 1.65 7.35 18.93
C THR A 465 1.24 5.90 18.70
N ILE A 466 1.80 5.32 17.64
CA ILE A 466 1.82 3.88 17.36
C ILE A 466 3.29 3.48 17.37
N THR A 467 3.68 2.53 18.23
CA THR A 467 5.09 2.23 18.50
C THR A 467 5.31 0.74 18.81
N ASP A 468 6.48 0.23 18.48
CA ASP A 468 7.00 -1.08 18.89
C ASP A 468 7.63 -1.06 20.29
N LYS A 469 7.93 0.15 20.81
CA LYS A 469 8.55 0.35 22.11
C LYS A 469 7.57 0.06 23.24
N GLU A 470 8.08 -0.43 24.36
CA GLU A 470 7.32 -0.67 25.59
C GLU A 470 7.20 0.58 26.49
N TYR A 471 7.42 1.77 25.93
CA TYR A 471 7.29 3.04 26.64
C TYR A 471 6.93 4.20 25.71
N HIS A 472 6.39 5.26 26.33
CA HIS A 472 6.16 6.57 25.70
C HIS A 472 6.60 7.68 26.64
N LYS A 473 7.39 8.66 26.12
CA LYS A 473 7.80 9.84 26.87
C LYS A 473 6.63 10.81 26.99
N LEU A 474 6.29 11.16 28.21
CA LEU A 474 5.16 12.03 28.51
C LEU A 474 5.58 13.52 28.43
N PRO A 475 4.75 14.40 27.85
CA PRO A 475 5.02 15.84 27.76
C PRO A 475 4.71 16.52 29.10
N TYR A 476 5.53 16.26 30.13
CA TYR A 476 5.36 16.85 31.44
C TYR A 476 5.72 18.35 31.44
N VAL A 477 4.88 19.17 32.07
CA VAL A 477 5.09 20.61 32.19
C VAL A 477 5.16 21.00 33.68
N ASP A 478 4.04 20.97 34.42
CA ASP A 478 3.93 21.47 35.79
C ASP A 478 3.09 20.56 36.74
N GLY A 479 2.63 19.41 36.23
CA GLY A 479 1.83 18.47 36.99
C GLY A 479 0.39 18.95 37.35
N LYS A 480 -0.10 20.02 36.71
CA LYS A 480 -1.44 20.55 36.98
C LYS A 480 -2.53 19.91 36.12
N LYS A 481 -2.24 19.67 34.86
CA LYS A 481 -3.21 19.10 33.92
C LYS A 481 -3.37 17.60 34.13
N ARG A 482 -4.62 17.13 34.15
CA ARG A 482 -4.95 15.71 34.35
C ARG A 482 -5.40 15.10 33.04
N TYR A 483 -4.82 13.92 32.74
CA TYR A 483 -5.12 13.13 31.54
C TYR A 483 -5.41 11.70 31.90
N THR A 484 -6.17 11.00 31.03
CA THR A 484 -6.25 9.56 31.02
C THR A 484 -5.52 9.05 29.78
N TYR A 485 -4.39 8.38 29.97
CA TYR A 485 -3.72 7.65 28.92
C TYR A 485 -4.30 6.25 28.81
N VAL A 486 -4.42 5.76 27.60
CA VAL A 486 -4.91 4.41 27.30
C VAL A 486 -3.89 3.75 26.40
N VAL A 487 -3.52 2.51 26.72
CA VAL A 487 -2.59 1.71 25.92
C VAL A 487 -3.27 0.43 25.48
N THR A 488 -3.17 0.11 24.20
CA THR A 488 -3.61 -1.13 23.60
C THR A 488 -2.44 -1.80 22.87
N SER A 489 -2.56 -3.10 22.63
CA SER A 489 -1.62 -3.88 21.81
C SER A 489 -2.23 -4.10 20.42
N LEU A 490 -1.38 -4.16 19.39
CA LEU A 490 -1.72 -4.56 18.02
C LEU A 490 -0.93 -5.80 17.64
N ASP A 491 -1.54 -6.74 16.93
CA ASP A 491 -0.84 -7.79 16.18
C ASP A 491 -0.42 -7.32 14.79
N ARG A 492 0.15 -8.21 13.96
CA ARG A 492 0.56 -7.91 12.58
C ARG A 492 -0.63 -7.63 11.65
N MET A 493 -1.84 -8.13 11.95
CA MET A 493 -3.06 -7.86 11.20
C MET A 493 -3.84 -6.67 11.75
N SER A 494 -3.21 -5.89 12.61
CA SER A 494 -3.78 -4.68 13.24
C SER A 494 -5.06 -4.95 14.04
N ASN A 495 -5.26 -6.16 14.55
CA ASN A 495 -6.27 -6.42 15.55
C ASN A 495 -5.85 -5.75 16.86
N GLU A 496 -6.77 -5.02 17.48
CA GLU A 496 -6.50 -4.22 18.65
C GLU A 496 -7.03 -4.88 19.92
N SER A 497 -6.19 -4.97 20.93
CA SER A 497 -6.51 -5.60 22.22
C SER A 497 -7.49 -4.78 23.05
N LYS A 498 -7.98 -5.36 24.15
CA LYS A 498 -8.61 -4.61 25.22
C LYS A 498 -7.65 -3.56 25.79
N ALA A 499 -8.20 -2.41 26.19
CA ALA A 499 -7.48 -1.24 26.67
C ALA A 499 -7.01 -1.36 28.12
N VAL A 500 -5.86 -0.76 28.43
CA VAL A 500 -5.39 -0.50 29.79
C VAL A 500 -5.28 1.00 30.02
N LYS A 501 -5.86 1.48 31.12
CA LYS A 501 -5.96 2.92 31.41
C LYS A 501 -5.01 3.32 32.53
N LYS A 502 -4.41 4.52 32.41
CA LYS A 502 -3.59 5.15 33.44
C LYS A 502 -3.93 6.63 33.56
N LYS A 503 -4.37 7.05 34.75
CA LYS A 503 -4.57 8.50 35.04
C LYS A 503 -3.22 9.13 35.41
N LEU A 504 -2.91 10.28 34.85
CA LEU A 504 -1.66 11.01 35.04
C LEU A 504 -1.92 12.51 35.25
N LYS A 505 -0.94 13.17 35.87
CA LYS A 505 -0.83 14.64 35.94
C LYS A 505 0.43 15.03 35.16
N LEU A 506 0.31 15.96 34.21
CA LEU A 506 1.40 16.44 33.36
C LEU A 506 1.54 17.95 33.44
#